data_aa2015ee0a7f33e4077143ee9771dc22
#
_entry.id   aa2015ee0a7f33e4077143ee9771dc22
#
_cell.length_a   1.000
_cell.length_b   1.000
_cell.length_c   1.000
_cell.angle_alpha   90.00
_cell.angle_beta   90.00
_cell.angle_gamma   90.00
#
_symmetry.space_group_name_H-M   'P 1'
#
loop_
_entity.id
_entity.type
_entity.pdbx_description
1 polymer ?
#
loop_
_entity_poly.entity_id
_entity_poly.type
_entity_poly.pdbx_seq_one_letter_code
_entity_poly.pdbx_strand_id
1 'polypeptide(L)'
;MPDFSHATVCLIGLGKLGAPLAACMAARGVTVIGVDSDQRKVEAINQCVPPVPEPGLAEMLAKCDGRLTAVEQIAPAVAKADITFIVVSTPSEPGGGFSLKYVEPACREIGRALAAKKDYHMVSLTSTVMPGATGSCVRGLLEQSSGKRCGPDFGLCYSPEFIALGSVIRDFLNPDMLLIGESDRRAGDALESLYRQVCENQPAVARMNFVNAEITKLAVNTYVTTKISFANMLARISERIPGADADVVTSALGLDTRIGGKYLKGAVSYGGPCFPRDNLAMAALARQVGTSPELAQSVDHFNRWQVEWLADFVGQHSEGPVGVLGLTYKPGTDVVEEAVGLLLAREFVQRGIKVIAYDPLGEENSARVLGEKVQFAQRAEDCIAEADLVVVTTPWRDFVSIPAERWSRAGAPRIVVDCWRLLKHLERQAGVRYLVLGACENKA
;
A
#
# COMPACT_ATOMS: atom_id res chain seq x y z
N MET A 1 14.80 6.79 33.25
CA MET A 1 14.61 6.87 31.80
C MET A 1 13.89 8.16 31.49
N PRO A 2 14.15 8.90 30.42
CA PRO A 2 13.31 10.03 30.06
C PRO A 2 11.87 9.51 29.89
N ASP A 3 10.96 10.20 30.56
CA ASP A 3 9.53 9.93 30.40
C ASP A 3 9.05 10.58 29.09
N PHE A 4 8.72 9.78 28.08
CA PHE A 4 8.20 10.26 26.80
C PHE A 4 6.66 10.28 26.76
N SER A 5 5.98 10.10 27.91
CA SER A 5 4.50 10.15 27.99
C SER A 5 3.90 11.52 27.62
N HIS A 6 4.74 12.57 27.60
CA HIS A 6 4.38 13.92 27.18
C HIS A 6 5.26 14.43 26.02
N ALA A 7 5.86 13.52 25.26
CA ALA A 7 6.76 13.87 24.18
C ALA A 7 6.05 14.70 23.09
N THR A 8 6.71 15.73 22.62
CA THR A 8 6.32 16.43 21.40
C THR A 8 6.94 15.73 20.19
N VAL A 9 6.14 15.38 19.22
CA VAL A 9 6.57 14.70 17.99
C VAL A 9 6.62 15.70 16.83
N CYS A 10 7.73 15.74 16.11
CA CYS A 10 7.84 16.33 14.78
C CYS A 10 7.64 15.22 13.74
N LEU A 11 6.73 15.38 12.78
CA LEU A 11 6.49 14.41 11.71
C LEU A 11 6.72 15.08 10.36
N ILE A 12 7.79 14.67 9.65
CA ILE A 12 8.22 15.24 8.38
C ILE A 12 7.64 14.43 7.21
N GLY A 13 6.81 15.09 6.41
CA GLY A 13 6.06 14.51 5.29
C GLY A 13 4.60 14.27 5.65
N LEU A 14 3.70 15.16 5.17
CA LEU A 14 2.23 15.09 5.36
C LEU A 14 1.54 14.51 4.11
N GLY A 15 2.12 13.44 3.57
CA GLY A 15 1.55 12.68 2.46
C GLY A 15 0.48 11.67 2.89
N LYS A 16 0.16 10.73 1.98
CA LYS A 16 -0.88 9.69 2.19
C LYS A 16 -0.67 8.82 3.44
N LEU A 17 0.57 8.72 3.94
CA LEU A 17 0.89 8.03 5.19
C LEU A 17 1.04 9.01 6.34
N GLY A 18 1.85 10.06 6.18
CA GLY A 18 2.23 10.92 7.30
C GLY A 18 1.09 11.76 7.87
N ALA A 19 0.18 12.30 7.06
CA ALA A 19 -0.95 13.07 7.58
C ALA A 19 -1.90 12.21 8.46
N PRO A 20 -2.30 11.00 8.06
CA PRO A 20 -3.05 10.10 8.95
C PRO A 20 -2.29 9.71 10.23
N LEU A 21 -0.98 9.42 10.15
CA LEU A 21 -0.16 9.11 11.32
C LEU A 21 -0.13 10.28 12.31
N ALA A 22 0.11 11.50 11.82
CA ALA A 22 0.10 12.71 12.64
C ALA A 22 -1.25 12.92 13.34
N ALA A 23 -2.36 12.74 12.62
CA ALA A 23 -3.70 12.85 13.16
C ALA A 23 -3.98 11.77 14.22
N CYS A 24 -3.59 10.52 13.97
CA CYS A 24 -3.74 9.42 14.95
C CYS A 24 -2.96 9.70 16.24
N MET A 25 -1.69 10.10 16.14
CA MET A 25 -0.86 10.43 17.31
C MET A 25 -1.51 11.57 18.11
N ALA A 26 -1.94 12.64 17.44
CA ALA A 26 -2.57 13.78 18.10
C ALA A 26 -3.90 13.44 18.78
N ALA A 27 -4.76 12.67 18.10
CA ALA A 27 -6.02 12.18 18.66
C ALA A 27 -5.83 11.26 19.87
N ARG A 28 -4.65 10.60 19.97
CA ARG A 28 -4.24 9.78 21.12
C ARG A 28 -3.47 10.57 22.21
N GLY A 29 -3.51 11.90 22.14
CA GLY A 29 -3.00 12.78 23.20
C GLY A 29 -1.55 13.22 23.02
N VAL A 30 -0.88 12.86 21.94
CA VAL A 30 0.50 13.31 21.63
C VAL A 30 0.44 14.72 21.03
N THR A 31 1.36 15.62 21.42
CA THR A 31 1.53 16.90 20.72
C THR A 31 2.34 16.67 19.46
N VAL A 32 1.80 17.04 18.29
CA VAL A 32 2.40 16.78 16.98
C VAL A 32 2.62 18.08 16.21
N ILE A 33 3.81 18.26 15.68
CA ILE A 33 4.16 19.31 14.72
C ILE A 33 4.43 18.62 13.37
N GLY A 34 3.46 18.68 12.47
CA GLY A 34 3.63 18.20 11.10
C GLY A 34 4.50 19.13 10.27
N VAL A 35 5.31 18.59 9.38
CA VAL A 35 6.14 19.37 8.46
C VAL A 35 5.94 18.88 7.04
N ASP A 36 5.61 19.76 6.11
CA ASP A 36 5.59 19.47 4.66
C ASP A 36 5.98 20.71 3.88
N SER A 37 6.69 20.55 2.77
CA SER A 37 7.07 21.65 1.86
C SER A 37 5.89 22.13 1.00
N ASP A 38 4.80 21.40 0.91
CA ASP A 38 3.57 21.82 0.24
C ASP A 38 2.69 22.64 1.20
N GLN A 39 2.70 23.96 0.99
CA GLN A 39 1.93 24.90 1.79
C GLN A 39 0.43 24.54 1.87
N ARG A 40 -0.14 23.99 0.79
CA ARG A 40 -1.56 23.61 0.77
C ARG A 40 -1.87 22.53 1.80
N LYS A 41 -0.95 21.57 2.01
CA LYS A 41 -1.11 20.53 3.03
C LYS A 41 -0.95 21.08 4.44
N VAL A 42 0.00 22.00 4.63
CA VAL A 42 0.21 22.70 5.90
C VAL A 42 -1.06 23.49 6.28
N GLU A 43 -1.61 24.27 5.36
CA GLU A 43 -2.84 25.01 5.57
C GLU A 43 -4.04 24.10 5.85
N ALA A 44 -4.19 23.02 5.08
CA ALA A 44 -5.26 22.05 5.27
C ALA A 44 -5.24 21.44 6.67
N ILE A 45 -4.09 20.97 7.14
CA ILE A 45 -3.94 20.42 8.51
C ILE A 45 -4.30 21.48 9.57
N ASN A 46 -3.81 22.71 9.43
CA ASN A 46 -4.09 23.79 10.39
C ASN A 46 -5.57 24.22 10.39
N GLN A 47 -6.30 23.95 9.30
CA GLN A 47 -7.74 24.14 9.18
C GLN A 47 -8.56 22.89 9.54
N CYS A 48 -7.93 21.82 10.02
CA CYS A 48 -8.55 20.52 10.29
C CYS A 48 -9.23 19.91 9.04
N VAL A 49 -8.70 20.17 7.84
CA VAL A 49 -9.15 19.61 6.58
C VAL A 49 -8.19 18.49 6.12
N PRO A 50 -8.69 17.33 5.67
CA PRO A 50 -7.83 16.29 5.13
C PRO A 50 -6.98 16.75 3.93
N PRO A 51 -5.64 16.72 3.99
CA PRO A 51 -4.79 17.08 2.85
C PRO A 51 -4.67 15.98 1.80
N VAL A 52 -5.14 14.78 2.14
CA VAL A 52 -5.09 13.57 1.29
C VAL A 52 -6.37 12.77 1.49
N PRO A 53 -6.83 12.01 0.47
CA PRO A 53 -7.95 11.10 0.62
C PRO A 53 -7.54 9.87 1.45
N GLU A 54 -8.11 9.74 2.63
CA GLU A 54 -8.00 8.54 3.49
C GLU A 54 -9.28 8.42 4.32
N PRO A 55 -9.98 7.26 4.30
CA PRO A 55 -11.18 7.05 5.09
C PRO A 55 -10.96 7.30 6.58
N GLY A 56 -11.83 8.10 7.21
CA GLY A 56 -11.78 8.43 8.63
C GLY A 56 -10.78 9.56 9.01
N LEU A 57 -10.05 10.15 8.04
CA LEU A 57 -9.07 11.18 8.36
C LEU A 57 -9.73 12.49 8.86
N ALA A 58 -10.88 12.87 8.30
CA ALA A 58 -11.61 14.04 8.76
C ALA A 58 -12.05 13.92 10.22
N GLU A 59 -12.61 12.76 10.56
CA GLU A 59 -13.02 12.44 11.94
C GLU A 59 -11.83 12.38 12.90
N MET A 60 -10.68 11.90 12.41
CA MET A 60 -9.46 11.83 13.22
C MET A 60 -8.89 13.23 13.47
N LEU A 61 -8.85 14.10 12.46
CA LEU A 61 -8.44 15.50 12.60
C LEU A 61 -9.34 16.26 13.57
N ALA A 62 -10.65 16.06 13.54
CA ALA A 62 -11.57 16.65 14.49
C ALA A 62 -11.32 16.26 15.95
N LYS A 63 -10.70 15.10 16.20
CA LYS A 63 -10.35 14.59 17.53
C LYS A 63 -8.98 15.08 18.05
N CYS A 64 -8.22 15.80 17.24
CA CYS A 64 -6.86 16.23 17.63
C CYS A 64 -6.84 17.26 18.76
N ASP A 65 -7.92 17.99 19.01
CA ASP A 65 -8.10 18.91 20.12
C ASP A 65 -6.94 19.96 20.26
N GLY A 66 -6.54 20.52 19.12
CA GLY A 66 -5.44 21.49 19.03
C GLY A 66 -4.03 20.93 19.19
N ARG A 67 -3.86 19.61 19.36
CA ARG A 67 -2.55 18.97 19.52
C ARG A 67 -1.80 18.74 18.21
N LEU A 68 -2.43 18.97 17.06
CA LEU A 68 -1.79 18.89 15.74
C LEU A 68 -1.68 20.28 15.15
N THR A 69 -0.45 20.69 14.83
CA THR A 69 -0.15 21.89 14.05
C THR A 69 0.77 21.52 12.90
N ALA A 70 0.80 22.31 11.83
CA ALA A 70 1.69 22.08 10.71
C ALA A 70 2.48 23.32 10.33
N VAL A 71 3.73 23.12 9.86
CA VAL A 71 4.65 24.18 9.43
C VAL A 71 5.44 23.73 8.19
N GLU A 72 6.04 24.66 7.47
CA GLU A 72 6.85 24.33 6.27
C GLU A 72 8.30 23.98 6.60
N GLN A 73 8.84 24.47 7.72
CA GLN A 73 10.26 24.39 8.02
C GLN A 73 10.57 23.31 9.07
N ILE A 74 11.56 22.46 8.75
CA ILE A 74 12.00 21.36 9.61
C ILE A 74 12.67 21.86 10.89
N ALA A 75 13.63 22.77 10.79
CA ALA A 75 14.47 23.14 11.91
C ALA A 75 13.70 23.72 13.13
N PRO A 76 12.72 24.65 12.98
CA PRO A 76 11.93 25.14 14.10
C PRO A 76 11.04 24.05 14.74
N ALA A 77 10.53 23.09 13.94
CA ALA A 77 9.72 21.99 14.45
C ALA A 77 10.58 21.00 15.27
N VAL A 78 11.74 20.59 14.75
CA VAL A 78 12.69 19.71 15.47
C VAL A 78 13.20 20.35 16.76
N ALA A 79 13.45 21.66 16.76
CA ALA A 79 13.90 22.36 17.96
C ALA A 79 12.90 22.22 19.14
N LYS A 80 11.60 22.16 18.85
CA LYS A 80 10.51 22.04 19.84
C LYS A 80 10.13 20.60 20.17
N ALA A 81 10.50 19.64 19.33
CA ALA A 81 10.11 18.24 19.45
C ALA A 81 11.13 17.41 20.23
N ASP A 82 10.71 16.31 20.82
CA ASP A 82 11.55 15.31 21.49
C ASP A 82 11.84 14.12 20.57
N ILE A 83 10.92 13.85 19.64
CA ILE A 83 10.99 12.77 18.66
C ILE A 83 10.71 13.35 17.28
N THR A 84 11.49 12.95 16.28
CA THR A 84 11.24 13.30 14.88
C THR A 84 11.04 12.06 14.02
N PHE A 85 9.90 11.98 13.33
CA PHE A 85 9.63 10.97 12.32
C PHE A 85 9.94 11.49 10.90
N ILE A 86 10.63 10.68 10.10
CA ILE A 86 10.90 10.95 8.69
C ILE A 86 9.99 10.04 7.86
N VAL A 87 8.93 10.62 7.25
CA VAL A 87 7.89 9.92 6.48
C VAL A 87 7.83 10.47 5.05
N VAL A 88 9.00 10.72 4.46
CA VAL A 88 9.12 11.26 3.10
C VAL A 88 9.20 10.14 2.06
N SER A 89 8.88 10.47 0.81
CA SER A 89 8.94 9.50 -0.29
C SER A 89 10.35 8.99 -0.56
N THR A 90 10.48 7.70 -0.89
CA THR A 90 11.69 7.06 -1.38
C THR A 90 11.40 6.42 -2.74
N PRO A 91 11.43 7.19 -3.84
CA PRO A 91 11.08 6.67 -5.16
C PRO A 91 12.00 5.54 -5.60
N SER A 92 11.46 4.63 -6.42
CA SER A 92 12.27 3.57 -7.04
C SER A 92 13.31 4.14 -8.00
N GLU A 93 14.48 3.52 -8.02
CA GLU A 93 15.53 3.76 -9.01
C GLU A 93 15.45 2.74 -10.15
N PRO A 94 16.01 3.04 -11.34
CA PRO A 94 15.97 2.11 -12.48
C PRO A 94 16.56 0.72 -12.18
N GLY A 95 17.47 0.62 -11.19
CA GLY A 95 18.06 -0.63 -10.73
C GLY A 95 17.20 -1.44 -9.75
N GLY A 96 16.03 -0.91 -9.36
CA GLY A 96 15.12 -1.52 -8.38
C GLY A 96 15.38 -1.10 -6.93
N GLY A 97 16.42 -0.30 -6.67
CA GLY A 97 16.67 0.29 -5.35
C GLY A 97 15.75 1.47 -5.02
N PHE A 98 15.98 2.07 -3.85
CA PHE A 98 15.23 3.25 -3.40
C PHE A 98 16.13 4.47 -3.32
N SER A 99 15.67 5.58 -3.91
CA SER A 99 16.35 6.86 -3.87
C SER A 99 16.15 7.56 -2.52
N LEU A 100 17.24 8.05 -1.94
CA LEU A 100 17.23 8.82 -0.70
C LEU A 100 17.10 10.34 -0.94
N LYS A 101 16.77 10.78 -2.16
CA LYS A 101 16.79 12.19 -2.58
C LYS A 101 15.95 13.14 -1.71
N TYR A 102 14.94 12.63 -1.00
CA TYR A 102 14.13 13.41 -0.06
C TYR A 102 14.52 13.15 1.39
N VAL A 103 15.10 11.98 1.69
CA VAL A 103 15.58 11.63 3.04
C VAL A 103 16.84 12.40 3.40
N GLU A 104 17.79 12.51 2.48
CA GLU A 104 19.07 13.18 2.72
C GLU A 104 18.91 14.65 3.11
N PRO A 105 18.15 15.49 2.37
CA PRO A 105 17.93 16.89 2.76
C PRO A 105 17.27 16.99 4.14
N ALA A 106 16.27 16.15 4.42
CA ALA A 106 15.61 16.13 5.72
C ALA A 106 16.60 15.80 6.85
N CYS A 107 17.46 14.79 6.68
CA CYS A 107 18.49 14.44 7.65
C CYS A 107 19.47 15.58 7.90
N ARG A 108 19.89 16.31 6.85
CA ARG A 108 20.79 17.48 7.02
C ARG A 108 20.13 18.61 7.80
N GLU A 109 18.86 18.90 7.55
CA GLU A 109 18.13 19.93 8.30
C GLU A 109 17.86 19.52 9.74
N ILE A 110 17.47 18.26 9.98
CA ILE A 110 17.34 17.70 11.33
C ILE A 110 18.67 17.82 12.07
N GLY A 111 19.78 17.39 11.46
CA GLY A 111 21.11 17.46 12.07
C GLY A 111 21.49 18.88 12.47
N ARG A 112 21.27 19.89 11.61
CA ARG A 112 21.50 21.30 11.96
C ARG A 112 20.67 21.75 13.16
N ALA A 113 19.41 21.34 13.25
CA ALA A 113 18.57 21.65 14.41
C ALA A 113 19.08 20.97 15.69
N LEU A 114 19.52 19.70 15.58
CA LEU A 114 20.11 18.95 16.68
C LEU A 114 21.40 19.57 17.22
N ALA A 115 22.21 20.25 16.39
CA ALA A 115 23.44 20.89 16.81
C ALA A 115 23.21 21.88 17.96
N ALA A 116 22.14 22.66 17.92
CA ALA A 116 21.79 23.64 18.95
C ALA A 116 21.03 23.04 20.15
N LYS A 117 20.52 21.83 20.04
CA LYS A 117 19.68 21.20 21.06
C LYS A 117 20.55 20.58 22.17
N LYS A 118 20.23 20.85 23.44
CA LYS A 118 20.97 20.29 24.59
C LYS A 118 20.41 18.95 25.04
N ASP A 119 19.10 18.79 24.93
CA ASP A 119 18.41 17.58 25.37
C ASP A 119 18.54 16.46 24.36
N TYR A 120 18.42 15.23 24.86
CA TYR A 120 18.39 14.05 24.00
C TYR A 120 17.20 14.10 23.06
N HIS A 121 17.41 13.77 21.80
CA HIS A 121 16.39 13.73 20.77
C HIS A 121 16.41 12.39 20.06
N MET A 122 15.24 11.82 19.75
CA MET A 122 15.14 10.59 19.02
C MET A 122 14.66 10.86 17.58
N VAL A 123 15.35 10.29 16.60
CA VAL A 123 14.95 10.34 15.17
C VAL A 123 14.49 8.96 14.75
N SER A 124 13.30 8.85 14.15
CA SER A 124 12.77 7.61 13.58
C SER A 124 12.63 7.75 12.06
N LEU A 125 13.31 6.90 11.30
CA LEU A 125 13.11 6.76 9.87
C LEU A 125 11.98 5.76 9.64
N THR A 126 10.87 6.22 9.07
CA THR A 126 9.71 5.39 8.73
C THR A 126 9.67 5.06 7.24
N SER A 127 10.26 5.92 6.40
CA SER A 127 10.37 5.68 4.95
C SER A 127 11.10 4.37 4.65
N THR A 128 10.58 3.59 3.72
CA THR A 128 11.22 2.32 3.28
C THR A 128 12.53 2.62 2.56
N VAL A 129 13.62 2.02 2.99
CA VAL A 129 14.95 2.20 2.41
C VAL A 129 15.63 0.87 2.12
N MET A 130 16.70 0.89 1.32
CA MET A 130 17.52 -0.30 1.09
C MET A 130 18.31 -0.68 2.35
N PRO A 131 18.51 -1.97 2.62
CA PRO A 131 19.29 -2.44 3.75
C PRO A 131 20.68 -1.83 3.83
N GLY A 132 21.02 -1.33 5.01
CA GLY A 132 22.26 -0.59 5.30
C GLY A 132 22.12 0.94 5.22
N ALA A 133 21.04 1.48 4.65
CA ALA A 133 20.88 2.92 4.45
C ALA A 133 20.76 3.70 5.77
N THR A 134 19.99 3.19 6.75
CA THR A 134 19.82 3.85 8.05
C THR A 134 21.15 3.94 8.81
N GLY A 135 21.88 2.83 8.88
CA GLY A 135 23.13 2.76 9.64
C GLY A 135 24.33 3.46 8.98
N SER A 136 24.30 3.67 7.68
CA SER A 136 25.37 4.37 6.94
C SER A 136 24.98 5.81 6.59
N CYS A 137 24.12 5.98 5.58
CA CYS A 137 23.78 7.29 5.03
C CYS A 137 23.03 8.16 6.05
N VAL A 138 21.89 7.67 6.60
CA VAL A 138 21.05 8.48 7.49
C VAL A 138 21.80 8.87 8.76
N ARG A 139 22.40 7.88 9.46
CA ARG A 139 23.23 8.15 10.64
C ARG A 139 24.37 9.10 10.32
N GLY A 140 25.11 8.85 9.26
CA GLY A 140 26.27 9.68 8.88
C GLY A 140 25.89 11.13 8.58
N LEU A 141 24.75 11.37 7.91
CA LEU A 141 24.25 12.73 7.62
C LEU A 141 23.81 13.46 8.90
N LEU A 142 23.12 12.77 9.82
CA LEU A 142 22.72 13.35 11.11
C LEU A 142 23.94 13.71 11.96
N GLU A 143 24.94 12.81 12.06
CA GLU A 143 26.18 13.04 12.81
C GLU A 143 26.98 14.19 12.20
N GLN A 144 27.20 14.17 10.86
CA GLN A 144 27.95 15.22 10.16
C GLN A 144 27.30 16.60 10.32
N SER A 145 25.96 16.68 10.21
CA SER A 145 25.26 17.97 10.23
C SER A 145 25.03 18.51 11.63
N SER A 146 25.02 17.64 12.65
CA SER A 146 24.84 18.04 14.06
C SER A 146 26.15 18.24 14.82
N GLY A 147 27.23 17.61 14.40
CA GLY A 147 28.47 17.50 15.19
C GLY A 147 28.32 16.58 16.41
N LYS A 148 27.23 15.81 16.48
CA LYS A 148 26.89 14.90 17.59
C LYS A 148 27.04 13.45 17.17
N ARG A 149 27.09 12.53 18.15
CA ARG A 149 27.21 11.09 17.91
C ARG A 149 25.89 10.39 18.21
N CYS A 150 25.48 9.52 17.31
CA CYS A 150 24.33 8.63 17.48
C CYS A 150 24.60 7.68 18.67
N GLY A 151 23.59 7.47 19.49
CA GLY A 151 23.63 6.74 20.76
C GLY A 151 23.82 7.69 21.94
N PRO A 152 25.04 8.23 22.18
CA PRO A 152 25.27 9.11 23.31
C PRO A 152 24.47 10.42 23.29
N ASP A 153 24.42 11.11 22.15
CA ASP A 153 23.91 12.47 22.06
C ASP A 153 22.50 12.54 21.48
N PHE A 154 22.14 11.60 20.58
CA PHE A 154 20.80 11.45 20.04
C PHE A 154 20.53 9.97 19.69
N GLY A 155 19.26 9.56 19.68
CA GLY A 155 18.84 8.21 19.27
C GLY A 155 18.44 8.16 17.81
N LEU A 156 18.64 7.01 17.18
CA LEU A 156 18.13 6.72 15.84
C LEU A 156 17.37 5.39 15.83
N CYS A 157 16.18 5.39 15.26
CA CYS A 157 15.42 4.19 14.98
C CYS A 157 15.07 4.10 13.50
N TYR A 158 14.89 2.88 13.01
CA TYR A 158 14.20 2.55 11.78
C TYR A 158 12.90 1.86 12.15
N SER A 159 11.77 2.47 11.84
CA SER A 159 10.46 1.89 12.16
C SER A 159 9.51 2.08 10.99
N PRO A 160 9.55 1.16 10.03
CA PRO A 160 8.68 1.20 8.87
C PRO A 160 7.28 0.71 9.23
N GLU A 161 6.28 1.21 8.50
CA GLU A 161 4.89 0.78 8.69
C GLU A 161 4.50 -0.37 7.75
N PHE A 162 3.59 -1.23 8.21
CA PHE A 162 3.00 -2.33 7.44
C PHE A 162 1.52 -2.03 7.13
N ILE A 163 1.29 -0.89 6.53
CA ILE A 163 -0.01 -0.25 6.34
C ILE A 163 -0.40 -0.28 4.87
N ALA A 164 -1.69 -0.46 4.59
CA ALA A 164 -2.25 -0.35 3.26
C ALA A 164 -3.09 0.94 3.13
N LEU A 165 -2.83 1.74 2.07
CA LEU A 165 -3.60 2.95 1.77
C LEU A 165 -5.10 2.66 1.71
N GLY A 166 -5.95 3.55 2.23
CA GLY A 166 -7.38 3.32 2.42
C GLY A 166 -7.75 2.57 3.71
N SER A 167 -6.75 2.22 4.54
CA SER A 167 -6.93 1.68 5.89
C SER A 167 -5.80 2.12 6.84
N VAL A 168 -5.15 3.23 6.53
CA VAL A 168 -3.96 3.72 7.26
C VAL A 168 -4.26 3.92 8.75
N ILE A 169 -5.37 4.58 9.07
CA ILE A 169 -5.77 4.88 10.46
C ILE A 169 -5.97 3.59 11.25
N ARG A 170 -6.75 2.66 10.72
CA ARG A 170 -7.02 1.37 11.38
C ARG A 170 -5.74 0.57 11.60
N ASP A 171 -4.92 0.46 10.55
CA ASP A 171 -3.71 -0.38 10.56
C ASP A 171 -2.62 0.23 11.46
N PHE A 172 -2.57 1.58 11.58
CA PHE A 172 -1.64 2.26 12.49
C PHE A 172 -2.06 2.16 13.96
N LEU A 173 -3.36 2.28 14.24
CA LEU A 173 -3.87 2.15 15.60
C LEU A 173 -3.91 0.69 16.08
N ASN A 174 -4.02 -0.27 15.15
CA ASN A 174 -4.12 -1.69 15.46
C ASN A 174 -3.15 -2.54 14.61
N PRO A 175 -1.82 -2.29 14.68
CA PRO A 175 -0.85 -3.04 13.90
C PRO A 175 -0.73 -4.50 14.38
N ASP A 176 -0.48 -5.41 13.44
CA ASP A 176 -0.16 -6.81 13.77
C ASP A 176 1.16 -6.93 14.55
N MET A 177 2.13 -6.05 14.25
CA MET A 177 3.44 -5.97 14.94
C MET A 177 4.05 -4.59 14.78
N LEU A 178 4.92 -4.22 15.72
CA LEU A 178 5.83 -3.08 15.61
C LEU A 178 7.23 -3.59 15.30
N LEU A 179 7.87 -3.03 14.28
CA LEU A 179 9.23 -3.34 13.90
C LEU A 179 10.14 -2.15 14.24
N ILE A 180 11.12 -2.35 15.12
CA ILE A 180 12.03 -1.31 15.56
C ILE A 180 13.47 -1.76 15.35
N GLY A 181 14.15 -1.16 14.37
CA GLY A 181 15.60 -1.17 14.26
C GLY A 181 16.15 -0.03 15.10
N GLU A 182 17.05 -0.30 16.04
CA GLU A 182 17.49 0.69 17.01
C GLU A 182 19.01 0.90 17.03
N SER A 183 19.43 2.15 17.26
CA SER A 183 20.84 2.48 17.48
C SER A 183 21.35 1.97 18.84
N ASP A 184 20.48 2.03 19.81
CA ASP A 184 20.70 1.66 21.20
C ASP A 184 19.37 1.44 21.91
N ARG A 185 19.43 0.81 23.09
CA ARG A 185 18.24 0.45 23.85
C ARG A 185 17.38 1.67 24.25
N ARG A 186 18.02 2.82 24.57
CA ARG A 186 17.30 4.04 24.97
C ARG A 186 16.42 4.57 23.84
N ALA A 187 16.93 4.56 22.61
CA ALA A 187 16.19 4.97 21.44
C ALA A 187 14.98 4.04 21.18
N GLY A 188 15.20 2.72 21.25
CA GLY A 188 14.14 1.75 21.09
C GLY A 188 13.07 1.82 22.18
N ASP A 189 13.47 1.99 23.46
CA ASP A 189 12.53 2.14 24.59
C ASP A 189 11.65 3.40 24.42
N ALA A 190 12.24 4.51 23.95
CA ALA A 190 11.51 5.75 23.70
C ALA A 190 10.44 5.57 22.61
N LEU A 191 10.81 4.93 21.49
CA LEU A 191 9.90 4.71 20.39
C LEU A 191 8.80 3.69 20.73
N GLU A 192 9.15 2.60 21.41
CA GLU A 192 8.17 1.61 21.88
C GLU A 192 7.17 2.24 22.85
N SER A 193 7.63 3.08 23.78
CA SER A 193 6.74 3.79 24.72
C SER A 193 5.73 4.66 23.99
N LEU A 194 6.16 5.42 22.96
CA LEU A 194 5.25 6.22 22.13
C LEU A 194 4.20 5.35 21.43
N TYR A 195 4.62 4.26 20.78
CA TYR A 195 3.67 3.38 20.11
C TYR A 195 2.68 2.72 21.08
N ARG A 196 3.13 2.34 22.29
CA ARG A 196 2.25 1.80 23.34
C ARG A 196 1.16 2.79 23.79
N GLN A 197 1.45 4.10 23.74
CA GLN A 197 0.47 5.14 24.00
C GLN A 197 -0.53 5.30 22.85
N VAL A 198 -0.05 5.19 21.61
CA VAL A 198 -0.84 5.46 20.39
C VAL A 198 -1.68 4.28 19.98
N CYS A 199 -1.14 3.06 19.96
CA CYS A 199 -1.84 1.85 19.52
C CYS A 199 -3.02 1.51 20.46
N GLU A 200 -4.11 1.01 19.87
CA GLU A 200 -5.31 0.57 20.59
C GLU A 200 -5.20 -0.89 21.02
N ASN A 201 -4.42 -1.69 20.30
CA ASN A 201 -4.09 -3.06 20.64
C ASN A 201 -2.76 -3.16 21.39
N GLN A 202 -2.36 -4.38 21.75
CA GLN A 202 -1.05 -4.67 22.36
C GLN A 202 -0.20 -5.45 21.35
N PRO A 203 0.33 -4.80 20.30
CA PRO A 203 1.05 -5.50 19.26
C PRO A 203 2.35 -6.11 19.77
N ALA A 204 2.76 -7.23 19.17
CA ALA A 204 4.09 -7.77 19.37
C ALA A 204 5.14 -6.77 18.88
N VAL A 205 6.24 -6.60 19.62
CA VAL A 205 7.34 -5.69 19.27
C VAL A 205 8.56 -6.51 18.91
N ALA A 206 9.04 -6.34 17.68
CA ALA A 206 10.28 -6.94 17.19
C ALA A 206 11.39 -5.86 17.19
N ARG A 207 12.33 -5.97 18.13
CA ARG A 207 13.47 -5.06 18.27
C ARG A 207 14.74 -5.71 17.73
N MET A 208 15.50 -4.98 16.93
CA MET A 208 16.71 -5.50 16.28
C MET A 208 17.62 -4.35 15.79
N ASN A 209 18.74 -4.68 15.18
CA ASN A 209 19.57 -3.66 14.52
C ASN A 209 18.93 -3.18 13.21
N PHE A 210 19.40 -2.06 12.68
CA PHE A 210 18.85 -1.41 11.48
C PHE A 210 18.78 -2.36 10.28
N VAL A 211 19.87 -3.05 9.96
CA VAL A 211 19.96 -3.89 8.75
C VAL A 211 18.93 -5.01 8.80
N ASN A 212 18.77 -5.67 9.95
CA ASN A 212 17.75 -6.71 10.10
C ASN A 212 16.34 -6.14 9.95
N ALA A 213 16.05 -4.96 10.49
CA ALA A 213 14.75 -4.33 10.36
C ALA A 213 14.45 -3.91 8.90
N GLU A 214 15.44 -3.36 8.20
CA GLU A 214 15.34 -3.00 6.78
C GLU A 214 15.08 -4.24 5.90
N ILE A 215 15.81 -5.35 6.13
CA ILE A 215 15.56 -6.63 5.44
C ILE A 215 14.16 -7.16 5.79
N THR A 216 13.76 -7.12 7.06
CA THR A 216 12.45 -7.60 7.49
C THR A 216 11.32 -6.84 6.79
N LYS A 217 11.45 -5.52 6.64
CA LYS A 217 10.46 -4.70 5.92
C LYS A 217 10.25 -5.20 4.49
N LEU A 218 11.32 -5.40 3.74
CA LEU A 218 11.24 -5.91 2.37
C LEU A 218 10.75 -7.36 2.33
N ALA A 219 11.24 -8.19 3.25
CA ALA A 219 10.90 -9.61 3.31
C ALA A 219 9.41 -9.86 3.56
N VAL A 220 8.75 -9.06 4.41
CA VAL A 220 7.30 -9.20 4.64
C VAL A 220 6.53 -9.01 3.34
N ASN A 221 6.79 -7.94 2.59
CA ASN A 221 6.09 -7.67 1.34
C ASN A 221 6.41 -8.72 0.27
N THR A 222 7.68 -9.13 0.14
CA THR A 222 8.09 -10.16 -0.82
C THR A 222 7.49 -11.53 -0.48
N TYR A 223 7.37 -11.88 0.80
CA TYR A 223 6.73 -13.12 1.20
C TYR A 223 5.21 -13.08 0.95
N VAL A 224 4.56 -11.94 1.20
CA VAL A 224 3.14 -11.75 0.87
C VAL A 224 2.89 -11.90 -0.61
N THR A 225 3.72 -11.29 -1.47
CA THR A 225 3.59 -11.43 -2.94
C THR A 225 3.82 -12.87 -3.40
N THR A 226 4.70 -13.60 -2.74
CA THR A 226 4.91 -15.04 -2.99
C THR A 226 3.64 -15.85 -2.65
N LYS A 227 2.98 -15.58 -1.51
CA LYS A 227 1.72 -16.24 -1.13
C LYS A 227 0.61 -15.96 -2.14
N ILE A 228 0.45 -14.70 -2.56
CA ILE A 228 -0.54 -14.30 -3.57
C ILE A 228 -0.26 -15.03 -4.90
N SER A 229 0.98 -15.02 -5.35
CA SER A 229 1.38 -15.70 -6.59
C SER A 229 1.15 -17.21 -6.53
N PHE A 230 1.42 -17.83 -5.38
CA PHE A 230 1.14 -19.25 -5.16
C PHE A 230 -0.37 -19.54 -5.22
N ALA A 231 -1.21 -18.74 -4.58
CA ALA A 231 -2.66 -18.87 -4.64
C ALA A 231 -3.20 -18.67 -6.07
N ASN A 232 -2.64 -17.72 -6.81
CA ASN A 232 -2.98 -17.48 -8.21
C ASN A 232 -2.56 -18.66 -9.11
N MET A 233 -1.40 -19.27 -8.85
CA MET A 233 -0.99 -20.50 -9.56
C MET A 233 -1.97 -21.64 -9.30
N LEU A 234 -2.41 -21.84 -8.06
CA LEU A 234 -3.44 -22.83 -7.74
C LEU A 234 -4.77 -22.54 -8.44
N ALA A 235 -5.13 -21.26 -8.56
CA ALA A 235 -6.32 -20.86 -9.32
C ALA A 235 -6.22 -21.29 -10.80
N ARG A 236 -5.08 -21.02 -11.44
CA ARG A 236 -4.84 -21.44 -12.85
C ARG A 236 -4.87 -22.95 -13.02
N ILE A 237 -4.36 -23.71 -12.05
CA ILE A 237 -4.42 -25.18 -12.04
C ILE A 237 -5.87 -25.66 -11.88
N SER A 238 -6.60 -25.09 -10.92
CA SER A 238 -7.99 -25.50 -10.64
C SER A 238 -8.92 -25.27 -11.81
N GLU A 239 -8.71 -24.24 -12.63
CA GLU A 239 -9.49 -23.95 -13.84
C GLU A 239 -9.36 -25.05 -14.91
N ARG A 240 -8.36 -25.91 -14.84
CA ARG A 240 -8.07 -26.98 -15.80
C ARG A 240 -8.50 -28.37 -15.32
N ILE A 241 -8.91 -28.50 -14.06
CA ILE A 241 -9.25 -29.80 -13.44
C ILE A 241 -10.75 -29.81 -13.11
N PRO A 242 -11.56 -30.67 -13.76
CA PRO A 242 -12.99 -30.76 -13.48
C PRO A 242 -13.27 -31.01 -11.98
N GLY A 243 -14.17 -30.21 -11.41
CA GLY A 243 -14.54 -30.29 -10.00
C GLY A 243 -13.57 -29.63 -9.03
N ALA A 244 -12.45 -29.06 -9.49
CA ALA A 244 -11.53 -28.32 -8.64
C ALA A 244 -12.01 -26.89 -8.39
N ASP A 245 -11.79 -26.38 -7.18
CA ASP A 245 -12.04 -25.01 -6.74
C ASP A 245 -10.87 -24.51 -5.90
N ALA A 246 -10.20 -23.47 -6.37
CA ALA A 246 -9.04 -22.88 -5.69
C ALA A 246 -9.39 -22.30 -4.29
N ASP A 247 -10.60 -21.74 -4.10
CA ASP A 247 -11.01 -21.21 -2.79
C ASP A 247 -11.15 -22.34 -1.76
N VAL A 248 -11.62 -23.53 -2.16
CA VAL A 248 -11.67 -24.71 -1.30
C VAL A 248 -10.26 -25.18 -0.93
N VAL A 249 -9.38 -25.28 -1.93
CA VAL A 249 -7.99 -25.71 -1.75
C VAL A 249 -7.23 -24.73 -0.84
N THR A 250 -7.31 -23.43 -1.12
CA THR A 250 -6.56 -22.42 -0.36
C THR A 250 -7.13 -22.20 1.05
N SER A 251 -8.45 -22.40 1.23
CA SER A 251 -9.06 -22.40 2.57
C SER A 251 -8.53 -23.57 3.41
N ALA A 252 -8.43 -24.77 2.84
CA ALA A 252 -7.85 -25.92 3.52
C ALA A 252 -6.35 -25.71 3.87
N LEU A 253 -5.56 -25.17 2.94
CA LEU A 253 -4.18 -24.79 3.20
C LEU A 253 -4.05 -23.78 4.35
N GLY A 254 -4.98 -22.82 4.40
CA GLY A 254 -5.00 -21.78 5.42
C GLY A 254 -5.25 -22.28 6.85
N LEU A 255 -5.79 -23.50 7.03
CA LEU A 255 -5.97 -24.14 8.33
C LEU A 255 -4.65 -24.66 8.93
N ASP A 256 -3.64 -24.90 8.08
CA ASP A 256 -2.31 -25.32 8.56
C ASP A 256 -1.62 -24.09 9.18
N THR A 257 -1.30 -24.18 10.48
CA THR A 257 -0.67 -23.08 11.25
C THR A 257 0.70 -22.70 10.70
N ARG A 258 1.39 -23.58 9.98
CA ARG A 258 2.66 -23.30 9.29
C ARG A 258 2.49 -22.37 8.10
N ILE A 259 1.28 -22.28 7.56
CA ILE A 259 0.95 -21.52 6.34
C ILE A 259 0.12 -20.29 6.68
N GLY A 260 -0.99 -20.46 7.40
CA GLY A 260 -1.95 -19.41 7.75
C GLY A 260 -2.75 -18.89 6.54
N GLY A 261 -4.00 -18.47 6.75
CA GLY A 261 -4.94 -18.14 5.67
C GLY A 261 -4.79 -16.76 5.02
N LYS A 262 -4.05 -15.82 5.64
CA LYS A 262 -3.89 -14.46 5.08
C LYS A 262 -3.15 -14.52 3.73
N TYR A 263 -3.67 -13.77 2.73
CA TYR A 263 -3.09 -13.64 1.37
C TYR A 263 -3.07 -14.92 0.52
N LEU A 264 -3.98 -15.88 0.79
CA LEU A 264 -4.11 -17.13 0.03
C LEU A 264 -5.37 -17.15 -0.86
N LYS A 265 -5.82 -16.04 -1.37
CA LYS A 265 -6.92 -16.01 -2.34
C LYS A 265 -6.37 -15.92 -3.77
N GLY A 266 -6.73 -16.89 -4.61
CA GLY A 266 -6.45 -16.85 -6.04
C GLY A 266 -7.49 -15.96 -6.75
N ALA A 267 -7.02 -14.87 -7.33
CA ALA A 267 -7.86 -13.91 -8.06
C ALA A 267 -7.06 -13.29 -9.22
N VAL A 268 -6.61 -12.05 -9.03
CA VAL A 268 -5.82 -11.29 -9.99
C VAL A 268 -4.37 -11.06 -9.51
N SER A 269 -3.52 -10.50 -10.34
CA SER A 269 -2.17 -10.10 -9.94
C SER A 269 -2.21 -9.06 -8.83
N TYR A 270 -1.17 -9.04 -7.98
CA TYR A 270 -1.04 -7.98 -6.99
C TYR A 270 -0.58 -6.67 -7.65
N GLY A 271 -1.03 -5.55 -7.10
CA GLY A 271 -0.68 -4.21 -7.55
C GLY A 271 -0.39 -3.28 -6.38
N GLY A 272 -0.52 -1.99 -6.64
CA GLY A 272 -0.28 -0.92 -5.69
C GLY A 272 1.18 -0.49 -5.61
N PRO A 273 1.47 0.60 -4.89
CA PRO A 273 2.78 1.25 -4.90
C PRO A 273 3.87 0.50 -4.14
N CYS A 274 3.51 -0.53 -3.35
CA CYS A 274 4.46 -1.18 -2.44
C CYS A 274 4.88 -2.57 -2.90
N PHE A 275 3.94 -3.48 -3.17
CA PHE A 275 4.25 -4.89 -3.44
C PHE A 275 5.14 -5.10 -4.66
N PRO A 276 4.83 -4.54 -5.85
CA PRO A 276 5.71 -4.70 -7.01
C PRO A 276 7.08 -4.07 -6.78
N ARG A 277 7.11 -2.89 -6.18
CA ARG A 277 8.32 -2.14 -5.89
C ARG A 277 9.25 -2.86 -4.91
N ASP A 278 8.72 -3.34 -3.80
CA ASP A 278 9.52 -3.99 -2.75
C ASP A 278 10.02 -5.37 -3.21
N ASN A 279 9.26 -6.07 -4.07
CA ASN A 279 9.70 -7.30 -4.71
C ASN A 279 10.89 -7.08 -5.66
N LEU A 280 10.84 -6.02 -6.48
CA LEU A 280 11.96 -5.61 -7.34
C LEU A 280 13.17 -5.18 -6.50
N ALA A 281 12.96 -4.48 -5.38
CA ALA A 281 14.02 -4.07 -4.46
C ALA A 281 14.71 -5.28 -3.80
N MET A 282 13.95 -6.32 -3.44
CA MET A 282 14.52 -7.58 -2.93
C MET A 282 15.40 -8.27 -3.98
N ALA A 283 14.95 -8.30 -5.24
CA ALA A 283 15.76 -8.84 -6.33
C ALA A 283 17.03 -8.01 -6.58
N ALA A 284 16.93 -6.68 -6.49
CA ALA A 284 18.09 -5.79 -6.61
C ALA A 284 19.09 -5.99 -5.46
N LEU A 285 18.58 -6.10 -4.24
CA LEU A 285 19.40 -6.41 -3.06
C LEU A 285 20.17 -7.72 -3.22
N ALA A 286 19.49 -8.80 -3.65
CA ALA A 286 20.12 -10.09 -3.88
C ALA A 286 21.29 -10.00 -4.87
N ARG A 287 21.08 -9.28 -6.00
CA ARG A 287 22.17 -9.01 -6.98
C ARG A 287 23.32 -8.22 -6.38
N GLN A 288 23.00 -7.15 -5.62
CA GLN A 288 23.99 -6.28 -5.00
C GLN A 288 24.93 -7.04 -4.04
N VAL A 289 24.38 -7.99 -3.29
CA VAL A 289 25.17 -8.82 -2.35
C VAL A 289 25.72 -10.10 -2.97
N GLY A 290 25.60 -10.28 -4.28
CA GLY A 290 26.17 -11.42 -5.01
C GLY A 290 25.45 -12.76 -4.81
N THR A 291 24.15 -12.73 -4.50
CA THR A 291 23.32 -13.94 -4.40
C THR A 291 22.21 -13.97 -5.44
N SER A 292 21.50 -15.12 -5.55
CA SER A 292 20.47 -15.32 -6.56
C SER A 292 19.20 -14.50 -6.28
N PRO A 293 18.70 -13.71 -7.26
CA PRO A 293 17.44 -13.01 -7.19
C PRO A 293 16.23 -13.85 -7.66
N GLU A 294 16.42 -15.10 -8.01
CA GLU A 294 15.49 -15.93 -8.79
C GLU A 294 14.08 -16.00 -8.19
N LEU A 295 13.94 -16.17 -6.88
CA LEU A 295 12.63 -16.29 -6.25
C LEU A 295 11.82 -14.99 -6.45
N ALA A 296 12.39 -13.84 -6.13
CA ALA A 296 11.70 -12.54 -6.28
C ALA A 296 11.40 -12.23 -7.75
N GLN A 297 12.31 -12.57 -8.66
CA GLN A 297 12.12 -12.39 -10.10
C GLN A 297 11.02 -13.31 -10.65
N SER A 298 10.97 -14.58 -10.22
CA SER A 298 9.92 -15.51 -10.66
C SER A 298 8.54 -15.07 -10.21
N VAL A 299 8.43 -14.53 -8.99
CA VAL A 299 7.19 -13.97 -8.45
C VAL A 299 6.74 -12.74 -9.26
N ASP A 300 7.66 -11.81 -9.57
CA ASP A 300 7.37 -10.63 -10.40
C ASP A 300 6.96 -11.03 -11.83
N HIS A 301 7.72 -11.94 -12.45
CA HIS A 301 7.41 -12.45 -13.79
C HIS A 301 6.02 -13.11 -13.85
N PHE A 302 5.71 -13.98 -12.89
CA PHE A 302 4.41 -14.62 -12.81
C PHE A 302 3.28 -13.61 -12.59
N ASN A 303 3.50 -12.58 -11.77
CA ASN A 303 2.52 -11.52 -11.54
C ASN A 303 2.19 -10.72 -12.82
N ARG A 304 3.21 -10.40 -13.62
CA ARG A 304 3.03 -9.71 -14.92
C ARG A 304 2.32 -10.59 -15.93
N TRP A 305 2.74 -11.85 -16.05
CA TRP A 305 2.09 -12.83 -16.91
C TRP A 305 0.59 -12.99 -16.62
N GLN A 306 0.17 -12.85 -15.36
CA GLN A 306 -1.25 -12.94 -15.00
C GLN A 306 -2.12 -11.87 -15.68
N VAL A 307 -1.61 -10.68 -15.94
CA VAL A 307 -2.35 -9.63 -16.68
C VAL A 307 -2.55 -10.04 -18.14
N GLU A 308 -1.48 -10.51 -18.78
CA GLU A 308 -1.50 -10.98 -20.16
C GLU A 308 -2.46 -12.17 -20.29
N TRP A 309 -2.34 -13.14 -19.38
CA TRP A 309 -3.21 -14.30 -19.33
C TRP A 309 -4.70 -13.90 -19.19
N LEU A 310 -5.01 -12.93 -18.31
CA LEU A 310 -6.38 -12.47 -18.12
C LEU A 310 -6.91 -11.74 -19.36
N ALA A 311 -6.07 -10.98 -20.04
CA ALA A 311 -6.42 -10.35 -21.31
C ALA A 311 -6.73 -11.39 -22.41
N ASP A 312 -5.93 -12.45 -22.49
CA ASP A 312 -6.17 -13.58 -23.41
C ASP A 312 -7.47 -14.31 -23.07
N PHE A 313 -7.70 -14.57 -21.78
CA PHE A 313 -8.92 -15.21 -21.31
C PHE A 313 -10.16 -14.40 -21.67
N VAL A 314 -10.15 -13.09 -21.46
CA VAL A 314 -11.26 -12.20 -21.84
C VAL A 314 -11.45 -12.16 -23.35
N GLY A 315 -10.37 -12.03 -24.13
CA GLY A 315 -10.41 -12.00 -25.59
C GLY A 315 -10.96 -13.27 -26.24
N GLN A 316 -10.82 -14.44 -25.57
CA GLN A 316 -11.42 -15.70 -26.05
C GLN A 316 -12.95 -15.74 -25.91
N HIS A 317 -13.53 -14.84 -25.09
CA HIS A 317 -14.96 -14.85 -24.78
C HIS A 317 -15.74 -13.74 -25.47
N SER A 318 -15.10 -12.66 -25.94
CA SER A 318 -15.75 -11.55 -26.62
C SER A 318 -14.82 -10.84 -27.58
N GLU A 319 -15.34 -10.51 -28.78
CA GLU A 319 -14.70 -9.60 -29.74
C GLU A 319 -15.27 -8.16 -29.64
N GLY A 320 -16.33 -7.98 -28.87
CA GLY A 320 -17.01 -6.70 -28.69
C GLY A 320 -16.41 -5.81 -27.59
N PRO A 321 -17.08 -4.68 -27.27
CA PRO A 321 -16.64 -3.78 -26.23
C PRO A 321 -16.51 -4.46 -24.86
N VAL A 322 -15.42 -4.18 -24.15
CA VAL A 322 -15.14 -4.73 -22.81
C VAL A 322 -15.33 -3.65 -21.75
N GLY A 323 -16.16 -3.95 -20.76
CA GLY A 323 -16.33 -3.14 -19.55
C GLY A 323 -15.31 -3.55 -18.48
N VAL A 324 -14.56 -2.59 -17.94
CA VAL A 324 -13.64 -2.83 -16.81
C VAL A 324 -14.19 -2.13 -15.57
N LEU A 325 -14.62 -2.92 -14.59
CA LEU A 325 -15.09 -2.43 -13.29
C LEU A 325 -14.00 -2.56 -12.24
N GLY A 326 -13.46 -1.42 -11.82
CA GLY A 326 -12.36 -1.32 -10.88
C GLY A 326 -11.02 -1.03 -11.58
N LEU A 327 -10.48 0.16 -11.35
CA LEU A 327 -9.20 0.63 -11.90
C LEU A 327 -8.17 0.88 -10.81
N THR A 328 -8.62 0.93 -9.54
CA THR A 328 -7.76 1.04 -8.37
C THR A 328 -7.22 -0.32 -7.94
N TYR A 329 -6.05 -0.36 -7.30
CA TYR A 329 -5.41 -1.62 -6.90
C TYR A 329 -6.18 -2.35 -5.78
N LYS A 330 -7.01 -1.64 -5.04
CA LYS A 330 -7.96 -2.16 -4.04
C LYS A 330 -9.07 -1.13 -3.77
N PRO A 331 -10.19 -1.52 -3.12
CA PRO A 331 -11.23 -0.58 -2.70
C PRO A 331 -10.74 0.44 -1.65
N GLY A 332 -11.43 1.59 -1.58
CA GLY A 332 -11.19 2.62 -0.55
C GLY A 332 -9.98 3.52 -0.82
N THR A 333 -9.44 3.55 -2.03
CA THR A 333 -8.33 4.40 -2.43
C THR A 333 -8.46 4.82 -3.89
N ASP A 334 -7.83 5.94 -4.25
CA ASP A 334 -7.71 6.49 -5.61
C ASP A 334 -6.46 5.98 -6.35
N VAL A 335 -5.67 5.10 -5.73
CA VAL A 335 -4.37 4.66 -6.25
C VAL A 335 -4.53 3.63 -7.35
N VAL A 336 -3.97 3.94 -8.52
CA VAL A 336 -4.03 3.12 -9.74
C VAL A 336 -2.68 2.50 -10.14
N GLU A 337 -1.61 2.79 -9.37
CA GLU A 337 -0.27 2.25 -9.64
C GLU A 337 -0.30 0.72 -9.65
N GLU A 338 0.21 0.12 -10.74
CA GLU A 338 0.27 -1.34 -10.94
C GLU A 338 -1.09 -2.04 -10.70
N ALA A 339 -2.22 -1.32 -10.78
CA ALA A 339 -3.55 -1.88 -10.60
C ALA A 339 -3.94 -2.73 -11.81
N VAL A 340 -4.46 -3.93 -11.55
CA VAL A 340 -4.83 -4.89 -12.60
C VAL A 340 -5.83 -4.32 -13.59
N GLY A 341 -6.86 -3.61 -13.12
CA GLY A 341 -7.86 -3.00 -14.01
C GLY A 341 -7.25 -1.98 -14.96
N LEU A 342 -6.32 -1.15 -14.47
CA LEU A 342 -5.58 -0.19 -15.29
C LEU A 342 -4.70 -0.89 -16.33
N LEU A 343 -3.92 -1.91 -15.89
CA LEU A 343 -3.03 -2.67 -16.76
C LEU A 343 -3.80 -3.44 -17.83
N LEU A 344 -4.91 -4.04 -17.46
CA LEU A 344 -5.80 -4.78 -18.35
C LEU A 344 -6.47 -3.86 -19.38
N ALA A 345 -6.97 -2.67 -18.94
CA ALA A 345 -7.53 -1.69 -19.86
C ALA A 345 -6.49 -1.22 -20.89
N ARG A 346 -5.24 -1.00 -20.46
CA ARG A 346 -4.13 -0.66 -21.36
C ARG A 346 -3.84 -1.79 -22.35
N GLU A 347 -3.82 -3.03 -21.91
CA GLU A 347 -3.60 -4.21 -22.74
C GLU A 347 -4.70 -4.35 -23.79
N PHE A 348 -5.96 -4.18 -23.41
CA PHE A 348 -7.08 -4.20 -24.37
C PHE A 348 -6.98 -3.10 -25.43
N VAL A 349 -6.63 -1.89 -25.03
CA VAL A 349 -6.39 -0.76 -25.96
C VAL A 349 -5.28 -1.10 -26.96
N GLN A 350 -4.19 -1.72 -26.51
CA GLN A 350 -3.08 -2.15 -27.40
C GLN A 350 -3.53 -3.22 -28.40
N ARG A 351 -4.47 -4.07 -28.02
CA ARG A 351 -5.07 -5.10 -28.90
C ARG A 351 -6.19 -4.56 -29.79
N GLY A 352 -6.49 -3.27 -29.75
CA GLY A 352 -7.54 -2.63 -30.54
C GLY A 352 -8.97 -2.92 -30.05
N ILE A 353 -9.13 -3.41 -28.82
CA ILE A 353 -10.42 -3.67 -28.19
C ILE A 353 -10.97 -2.36 -27.61
N LYS A 354 -12.24 -2.06 -27.87
CA LYS A 354 -12.93 -0.91 -27.27
C LYS A 354 -13.13 -1.17 -25.76
N VAL A 355 -12.67 -0.24 -24.93
CA VAL A 355 -12.75 -0.32 -23.47
C VAL A 355 -13.68 0.76 -22.92
N ILE A 356 -14.64 0.34 -22.09
CA ILE A 356 -15.42 1.20 -21.22
C ILE A 356 -15.00 0.91 -19.77
N ALA A 357 -14.63 1.90 -19.00
CA ALA A 357 -14.12 1.67 -17.65
C ALA A 357 -14.89 2.50 -16.61
N TYR A 358 -14.97 1.95 -15.40
CA TYR A 358 -15.52 2.65 -14.26
C TYR A 358 -14.79 2.26 -12.98
N ASP A 359 -14.52 3.25 -12.14
CA ASP A 359 -14.03 3.05 -10.76
C ASP A 359 -14.59 4.16 -9.85
N PRO A 360 -15.08 3.87 -8.65
CA PRO A 360 -15.67 4.86 -7.75
C PRO A 360 -14.73 6.01 -7.35
N LEU A 361 -13.39 5.78 -7.32
CA LEU A 361 -12.41 6.77 -6.86
C LEU A 361 -11.23 6.96 -7.82
N GLY A 362 -10.98 6.01 -8.71
CA GLY A 362 -9.75 5.94 -9.52
C GLY A 362 -9.85 6.58 -10.90
N GLU A 363 -11.00 7.15 -11.29
CA GLU A 363 -11.24 7.66 -12.65
C GLU A 363 -10.22 8.72 -13.06
N GLU A 364 -10.07 9.79 -12.27
CA GLU A 364 -9.17 10.91 -12.59
C GLU A 364 -7.71 10.45 -12.76
N ASN A 365 -7.23 9.60 -11.85
CA ASN A 365 -5.87 9.09 -11.91
C ASN A 365 -5.68 8.10 -13.08
N SER A 366 -6.70 7.31 -13.39
CA SER A 366 -6.70 6.38 -14.55
C SER A 366 -6.73 7.14 -15.87
N ALA A 367 -7.53 8.20 -15.98
CA ALA A 367 -7.63 9.04 -17.17
C ALA A 367 -6.29 9.72 -17.52
N ARG A 368 -5.51 10.13 -16.52
CA ARG A 368 -4.16 10.67 -16.74
C ARG A 368 -3.21 9.64 -17.38
N VAL A 369 -3.42 8.36 -17.14
CA VAL A 369 -2.57 7.26 -17.65
C VAL A 369 -3.07 6.72 -18.99
N LEU A 370 -4.40 6.50 -19.11
CA LEU A 370 -5.01 5.84 -20.27
C LEU A 370 -5.40 6.82 -21.38
N GLY A 371 -5.57 8.11 -21.03
CA GLY A 371 -5.95 9.17 -21.97
C GLY A 371 -7.33 8.91 -22.61
N GLU A 372 -7.54 9.46 -23.80
CA GLU A 372 -8.80 9.39 -24.56
C GLU A 372 -9.05 8.02 -25.21
N LYS A 373 -8.14 7.06 -25.06
CA LYS A 373 -8.27 5.72 -25.65
C LYS A 373 -9.25 4.82 -24.90
N VAL A 374 -9.66 5.20 -23.71
CA VAL A 374 -10.63 4.51 -22.86
C VAL A 374 -11.81 5.43 -22.61
N GLN A 375 -13.01 4.91 -22.80
CA GLN A 375 -14.24 5.62 -22.43
C GLN A 375 -14.50 5.43 -20.94
N PHE A 376 -14.58 6.52 -20.17
CA PHE A 376 -14.95 6.47 -18.76
C PHE A 376 -16.45 6.66 -18.60
N ALA A 377 -17.10 5.71 -17.93
CA ALA A 377 -18.53 5.77 -17.62
C ALA A 377 -18.78 6.54 -16.34
N GLN A 378 -19.88 7.29 -16.25
CA GLN A 378 -20.23 8.07 -15.06
C GLN A 378 -20.72 7.18 -13.90
N ARG A 379 -21.24 5.98 -14.21
CA ARG A 379 -21.73 4.99 -13.25
C ARG A 379 -21.37 3.59 -13.71
N ALA A 380 -21.30 2.66 -12.77
CA ALA A 380 -21.04 1.26 -13.07
C ALA A 380 -22.09 0.67 -14.04
N GLU A 381 -23.36 1.02 -13.86
CA GLU A 381 -24.46 0.54 -14.72
C GLU A 381 -24.32 1.00 -16.18
N ASP A 382 -23.77 2.21 -16.41
CA ASP A 382 -23.54 2.71 -17.75
C ASP A 382 -22.39 1.93 -18.42
N CYS A 383 -21.32 1.64 -17.69
CA CYS A 383 -20.24 0.76 -18.14
C CYS A 383 -20.77 -0.64 -18.49
N ILE A 384 -21.61 -1.21 -17.63
CA ILE A 384 -22.24 -2.52 -17.85
C ILE A 384 -23.12 -2.46 -19.10
N ALA A 385 -23.95 -1.44 -19.28
CA ALA A 385 -24.92 -1.35 -20.37
C ALA A 385 -24.24 -1.35 -21.75
N GLU A 386 -23.11 -0.66 -21.88
CA GLU A 386 -22.40 -0.48 -23.16
C GLU A 386 -21.45 -1.64 -23.52
N ALA A 387 -21.12 -2.54 -22.56
CA ALA A 387 -20.16 -3.60 -22.77
C ALA A 387 -20.83 -4.94 -23.16
N ASP A 388 -20.18 -5.73 -23.99
CA ASP A 388 -20.58 -7.10 -24.30
C ASP A 388 -20.07 -8.07 -23.24
N LEU A 389 -18.88 -7.82 -22.72
CA LEU A 389 -18.25 -8.52 -21.62
C LEU A 389 -17.83 -7.51 -20.54
N VAL A 390 -18.09 -7.85 -19.27
CA VAL A 390 -17.66 -7.05 -18.13
C VAL A 390 -16.67 -7.86 -17.30
N VAL A 391 -15.53 -7.26 -16.97
CA VAL A 391 -14.55 -7.85 -16.04
C VAL A 391 -14.47 -7.02 -14.74
N VAL A 392 -14.62 -7.71 -13.59
CA VAL A 392 -14.57 -7.09 -12.27
C VAL A 392 -13.18 -7.32 -11.68
N THR A 393 -12.35 -6.30 -11.69
CA THR A 393 -10.93 -6.36 -11.32
C THR A 393 -10.64 -5.85 -9.91
N THR A 394 -11.48 -4.97 -9.36
CA THR A 394 -11.38 -4.49 -7.98
C THR A 394 -12.67 -4.81 -7.23
N PRO A 395 -12.61 -5.43 -6.02
CA PRO A 395 -13.80 -5.90 -5.31
C PRO A 395 -14.51 -4.77 -4.55
N TRP A 396 -15.00 -3.77 -5.24
CA TRP A 396 -15.84 -2.73 -4.67
C TRP A 396 -17.20 -3.29 -4.25
N ARG A 397 -17.61 -3.02 -3.01
CA ARG A 397 -18.92 -3.49 -2.49
C ARG A 397 -20.09 -2.87 -3.25
N ASP A 398 -19.90 -1.70 -3.81
CA ASP A 398 -20.90 -0.98 -4.61
C ASP A 398 -21.40 -1.81 -5.79
N PHE A 399 -20.54 -2.63 -6.38
CA PHE A 399 -20.91 -3.51 -7.48
C PHE A 399 -21.89 -4.62 -7.07
N VAL A 400 -21.87 -5.05 -5.80
CA VAL A 400 -22.83 -6.03 -5.27
C VAL A 400 -24.23 -5.45 -5.17
N SER A 401 -24.34 -4.14 -4.98
CA SER A 401 -25.62 -3.45 -4.82
C SER A 401 -26.34 -3.21 -6.15
N ILE A 402 -25.69 -3.43 -7.30
CA ILE A 402 -26.30 -3.26 -8.63
C ILE A 402 -27.32 -4.37 -8.82
N PRO A 403 -28.60 -4.04 -9.13
CA PRO A 403 -29.63 -5.04 -9.35
C PRO A 403 -29.25 -6.02 -10.45
N ALA A 404 -29.54 -7.32 -10.24
CA ALA A 404 -29.14 -8.40 -11.15
C ALA A 404 -29.65 -8.20 -12.60
N GLU A 405 -30.81 -7.56 -12.75
CA GLU A 405 -31.41 -7.26 -14.04
C GLU A 405 -30.56 -6.29 -14.88
N ARG A 406 -29.78 -5.42 -14.23
CA ARG A 406 -28.87 -4.49 -14.92
C ARG A 406 -27.69 -5.18 -15.59
N TRP A 407 -27.33 -6.36 -15.09
CA TRP A 407 -26.29 -7.20 -15.67
C TRP A 407 -26.79 -8.03 -16.85
N SER A 408 -28.12 -8.18 -16.99
CA SER A 408 -28.74 -8.95 -18.06
C SER A 408 -28.69 -8.21 -19.40
N ARG A 409 -28.67 -8.98 -20.49
CA ARG A 409 -28.79 -8.47 -21.86
C ARG A 409 -29.83 -9.27 -22.62
N ALA A 410 -30.64 -8.59 -23.43
CA ALA A 410 -31.56 -9.24 -24.34
C ALA A 410 -30.80 -9.83 -25.55
N GLY A 411 -31.16 -11.01 -25.97
CA GLY A 411 -30.49 -11.73 -27.08
C GLY A 411 -29.31 -12.58 -26.57
N ALA A 412 -28.09 -12.24 -26.95
CA ALA A 412 -26.90 -12.94 -26.45
C ALA A 412 -26.63 -12.60 -24.99
N PRO A 413 -26.42 -13.60 -24.08
CA PRO A 413 -26.11 -13.33 -22.68
C PRO A 413 -24.86 -12.48 -22.52
N ARG A 414 -24.90 -11.49 -21.60
CA ARG A 414 -23.72 -10.72 -21.21
C ARG A 414 -22.74 -11.63 -20.48
N ILE A 415 -21.50 -11.55 -20.82
CA ILE A 415 -20.44 -12.29 -20.13
C ILE A 415 -19.92 -11.43 -18.98
N VAL A 416 -19.87 -11.98 -17.77
CA VAL A 416 -19.35 -11.34 -16.57
C VAL A 416 -18.21 -12.17 -16.02
N VAL A 417 -16.99 -11.64 -16.09
CA VAL A 417 -15.79 -12.25 -15.50
C VAL A 417 -15.59 -11.64 -14.11
N ASP A 418 -15.99 -12.38 -13.10
CA ASP A 418 -15.84 -11.96 -11.71
C ASP A 418 -14.55 -12.53 -11.11
N CYS A 419 -13.50 -11.72 -11.12
CA CYS A 419 -12.18 -12.15 -10.65
C CYS A 419 -12.14 -12.44 -9.13
N TRP A 420 -13.09 -11.91 -8.37
CA TRP A 420 -13.10 -11.99 -6.90
C TRP A 420 -14.21 -12.86 -6.34
N ARG A 421 -15.08 -13.38 -7.19
CA ARG A 421 -16.30 -14.13 -6.82
C ARG A 421 -17.22 -13.30 -5.91
N LEU A 422 -17.31 -12.01 -6.21
CA LEU A 422 -18.08 -11.01 -5.47
C LEU A 422 -19.57 -11.10 -5.79
N LEU A 423 -19.88 -11.43 -7.04
CA LEU A 423 -21.23 -11.33 -7.64
C LEU A 423 -21.90 -12.71 -7.80
N LYS A 424 -21.75 -13.59 -6.82
CA LYS A 424 -22.32 -14.97 -6.88
C LYS A 424 -23.83 -15.02 -7.16
N HIS A 425 -24.56 -13.94 -6.83
CA HIS A 425 -25.99 -13.84 -7.13
C HIS A 425 -26.31 -13.82 -8.63
N LEU A 426 -25.29 -13.53 -9.49
CA LEU A 426 -25.44 -13.55 -10.94
C LEU A 426 -25.34 -14.96 -11.56
N GLU A 427 -24.91 -15.98 -10.81
CA GLU A 427 -24.67 -17.33 -11.32
C GLU A 427 -25.94 -17.97 -11.97
N ARG A 428 -27.12 -17.57 -11.48
CA ARG A 428 -28.41 -18.06 -12.00
C ARG A 428 -29.23 -16.97 -12.71
N GLN A 429 -28.62 -15.80 -12.98
CA GLN A 429 -29.32 -14.68 -13.59
C GLN A 429 -29.54 -14.95 -15.09
N ALA A 430 -30.78 -14.91 -15.53
CA ALA A 430 -31.11 -15.01 -16.95
C ALA A 430 -30.47 -13.88 -17.77
N GLY A 431 -29.92 -14.17 -18.95
CA GLY A 431 -29.23 -13.18 -19.78
C GLY A 431 -27.82 -12.81 -19.31
N VAL A 432 -27.26 -13.58 -18.36
CA VAL A 432 -25.86 -13.47 -17.89
C VAL A 432 -25.16 -14.82 -18.06
N ARG A 433 -23.96 -14.80 -18.61
CA ARG A 433 -22.99 -15.89 -18.52
C ARG A 433 -21.93 -15.50 -17.49
N TYR A 434 -22.04 -16.07 -16.31
CA TYR A 434 -21.17 -15.74 -15.17
C TYR A 434 -19.95 -16.64 -15.15
N LEU A 435 -18.76 -16.05 -15.20
CA LEU A 435 -17.46 -16.72 -15.18
C LEU A 435 -16.66 -16.29 -13.94
N VAL A 436 -16.00 -17.23 -13.30
CA VAL A 436 -15.14 -16.96 -12.13
C VAL A 436 -13.73 -17.48 -12.37
N LEU A 437 -12.76 -16.84 -11.72
CA LEU A 437 -11.40 -17.34 -11.69
C LEU A 437 -11.23 -18.44 -10.63
N GLY A 438 -10.36 -19.40 -10.90
CA GLY A 438 -9.96 -20.43 -9.95
C GLY A 438 -10.93 -21.58 -9.77
N ALA A 439 -11.94 -21.73 -10.63
CA ALA A 439 -12.79 -22.92 -10.69
C ALA A 439 -12.94 -23.41 -12.12
N CYS A 440 -13.03 -24.72 -12.29
CA CYS A 440 -13.35 -25.30 -13.59
C CYS A 440 -14.85 -25.18 -13.85
N GLU A 441 -15.26 -24.58 -14.98
CA GLU A 441 -16.65 -24.67 -15.43
C GLU A 441 -17.02 -26.17 -15.57
N ASN A 442 -18.01 -26.62 -14.81
CA ASN A 442 -18.63 -27.90 -15.09
C ASN A 442 -19.28 -27.79 -16.51
N LYS A 443 -18.61 -28.30 -17.50
CA LYS A 443 -19.29 -28.54 -18.80
C LYS A 443 -20.37 -29.55 -18.51
N ALA A 444 -21.60 -29.04 -18.29
CA ALA A 444 -22.80 -29.85 -18.18
C ALA A 444 -23.12 -30.49 -19.56
#